data_1595ebbc6bcf760c31fb65101ad78571
#
_entry.id   1595ebbc6bcf760c31fb65101ad78571
#
_cell.length_a   1.000
_cell.length_b   1.000
_cell.length_c   1.000
_cell.angle_alpha   90.00
_cell.angle_beta   90.00
_cell.angle_gamma   90.00
#
_symmetry.space_group_name_H-M   'P 1'
#
loop_
_entity.id
_entity.type
_entity.pdbx_description
1 polymer ?
#
loop_
_entity_poly.entity_id
_entity_poly.type
_entity_poly.pdbx_seq_one_letter_code
_entity_poly.pdbx_strand_id
1 'polypeptide(L)'
;MRIELTYDRLGSRLRTIGNVKIDYDRLGSRASRVGAWPCEYDMMGSRLRRVGPYELSYDRLGSRISAVGSWPCEYDMLGARLRQIGPYALTSDHLGSRVSTIGHLAFEYDRLGSRACAVHLPPEVPGLSAHDVFVIFLVHHIVEQARQRAARS
;
A
#
# COMPACT_ATOMS: atom_id res chain seq x y z
N MET A 1 16.89 -9.59 5.30
CA MET A 1 17.07 -8.17 5.68
C MET A 1 15.75 -7.60 6.17
N ARG A 2 15.79 -6.92 7.27
CA ARG A 2 14.58 -6.31 7.86
C ARG A 2 14.54 -4.83 7.51
N ILE A 3 13.45 -4.40 6.91
CA ILE A 3 13.23 -3.00 6.52
C ILE A 3 12.14 -2.43 7.42
N GLU A 4 12.45 -1.37 8.12
CA GLU A 4 11.52 -0.78 9.07
C GLU A 4 10.47 0.09 8.40
N LEU A 5 9.24 0.01 8.88
CA LEU A 5 8.14 0.89 8.47
C LEU A 5 7.81 1.76 9.68
N THR A 6 7.75 3.07 9.49
CA THR A 6 7.42 3.99 10.58
C THR A 6 6.16 4.77 10.28
N TYR A 7 5.51 5.22 11.33
CA TYR A 7 4.23 5.92 11.24
C TYR A 7 4.33 7.24 11.99
N ASP A 8 3.39 8.14 11.73
CA ASP A 8 3.36 9.42 12.43
C ASP A 8 2.90 9.22 13.89
N ARG A 9 2.91 10.29 14.65
CA ARG A 9 2.60 10.25 16.07
C ARG A 9 1.26 9.64 16.41
N LEU A 10 0.27 9.95 15.59
CA LEU A 10 -1.07 9.42 15.81
C LEU A 10 -1.21 8.00 15.30
N GLY A 11 -0.18 7.51 14.59
CA GLY A 11 -0.12 6.12 14.19
C GLY A 11 -0.92 5.73 12.98
N SER A 12 -1.55 6.67 12.30
CA SER A 12 -2.42 6.35 11.18
C SER A 12 -1.76 6.49 9.83
N ARG A 13 -0.73 7.33 9.72
CA ARG A 13 -0.10 7.60 8.43
C ARG A 13 1.29 6.99 8.37
N LEU A 14 1.54 6.28 7.28
CA LEU A 14 2.85 5.70 7.03
C LEU A 14 3.83 6.82 6.70
N ARG A 15 4.93 6.91 7.43
CA ARG A 15 5.92 7.97 7.24
C ARG A 15 7.13 7.54 6.45
N THR A 16 7.62 6.34 6.69
CA THR A 16 8.79 5.85 5.97
C THR A 16 8.66 4.38 5.65
N ILE A 17 9.26 4.01 4.53
CA ILE A 17 9.48 2.63 4.13
C ILE A 17 10.99 2.53 3.99
N GLY A 18 11.65 2.02 5.04
CA GLY A 18 13.11 2.05 5.09
C GLY A 18 13.62 3.48 4.97
N ASN A 19 14.40 3.74 3.93
CA ASN A 19 14.97 5.07 3.69
C ASN A 19 14.06 5.98 2.88
N VAL A 20 12.93 5.46 2.43
CA VAL A 20 12.02 6.22 1.57
C VAL A 20 11.02 6.96 2.43
N LYS A 21 10.97 8.27 2.29
CA LYS A 21 10.09 9.11 3.07
C LYS A 21 8.78 9.37 2.31
N ILE A 22 7.67 9.37 3.03
CA ILE A 22 6.35 9.70 2.48
C ILE A 22 5.92 11.03 3.06
N ASP A 23 5.62 11.98 2.17
CA ASP A 23 5.15 13.31 2.58
C ASP A 23 3.64 13.39 2.35
N TYR A 24 2.99 14.22 3.15
CA TYR A 24 1.55 14.41 3.08
C TYR A 24 1.23 15.86 2.78
N ASP A 25 0.04 16.12 2.25
CA ASP A 25 -0.38 17.48 1.94
C ASP A 25 -0.65 18.26 3.24
N ARG A 26 -0.90 19.53 3.09
CA ARG A 26 -1.08 20.44 4.23
C ARG A 26 -2.15 20.03 5.21
N LEU A 27 -3.24 19.49 4.68
CA LEU A 27 -4.35 19.04 5.52
C LEU A 27 -4.07 17.69 6.15
N GLY A 28 -2.99 17.02 5.72
CA GLY A 28 -2.50 15.83 6.36
C GLY A 28 -3.19 14.54 5.99
N SER A 29 -4.15 14.57 5.10
CA SER A 29 -4.94 13.36 4.79
C SER A 29 -4.46 12.59 3.57
N ARG A 30 -3.77 13.24 2.63
CA ARG A 30 -3.35 12.60 1.40
C ARG A 30 -1.84 12.62 1.27
N ALA A 31 -1.29 11.48 0.84
CA ALA A 31 0.12 11.44 0.51
C ALA A 31 0.39 12.32 -0.69
N SER A 32 1.39 13.18 -0.60
CA SER A 32 1.76 14.06 -1.70
C SER A 32 3.00 13.57 -2.45
N ARG A 33 3.80 12.74 -1.80
CA ARG A 33 5.06 12.28 -2.39
C ARG A 33 5.53 11.01 -1.70
N VAL A 34 6.04 10.08 -2.50
CA VAL A 34 6.68 8.86 -1.99
C VAL A 34 8.12 8.90 -2.50
N GLY A 35 9.05 9.22 -1.60
CA GLY A 35 10.44 9.44 -2.00
C GLY A 35 10.52 10.57 -3.01
N ALA A 36 11.04 10.28 -4.19
CA ALA A 36 11.13 11.25 -5.29
C ALA A 36 9.88 11.33 -6.15
N TRP A 37 8.91 10.45 -5.91
CA TRP A 37 7.72 10.33 -6.76
C TRP A 37 6.58 11.20 -6.26
N PRO A 38 6.06 12.14 -7.09
CA PRO A 38 4.86 12.87 -6.70
C PRO A 38 3.63 11.97 -6.80
N CYS A 39 2.66 12.22 -5.93
CA CYS A 39 1.36 11.57 -5.97
C CYS A 39 0.36 12.51 -6.59
N GLU A 40 -0.42 12.03 -7.56
CA GLU A 40 -1.42 12.82 -8.24
C GLU A 40 -2.80 12.21 -8.01
N TYR A 41 -3.77 13.07 -7.84
CA TYR A 41 -5.14 12.67 -7.54
C TYR A 41 -6.07 13.15 -8.65
N ASP A 42 -7.27 12.58 -8.73
CA ASP A 42 -8.23 13.02 -9.76
C ASP A 42 -8.76 14.41 -9.40
N MET A 43 -9.56 14.96 -10.30
CA MET A 43 -10.04 16.33 -10.15
C MET A 43 -10.85 16.59 -8.89
N MET A 44 -11.54 15.56 -8.44
CA MET A 44 -12.31 15.67 -7.20
C MET A 44 -11.42 15.49 -5.97
N GLY A 45 -10.16 15.13 -6.18
CA GLY A 45 -9.18 15.05 -5.10
C GLY A 45 -9.23 13.81 -4.23
N SER A 46 -10.12 12.87 -4.53
CA SER A 46 -10.33 11.73 -3.65
C SER A 46 -9.61 10.45 -4.07
N ARG A 47 -9.37 10.26 -5.35
CA ARG A 47 -8.76 9.03 -5.83
C ARG A 47 -7.34 9.26 -6.29
N LEU A 48 -6.46 8.43 -5.79
CA LEU A 48 -5.05 8.45 -6.21
C LEU A 48 -4.96 7.96 -7.65
N ARG A 49 -4.37 8.76 -8.53
CA ARG A 49 -4.27 8.44 -9.94
C ARG A 49 -2.89 8.05 -10.41
N ARG A 50 -1.87 8.56 -9.75
CA ARG A 50 -0.49 8.30 -10.19
C ARG A 50 0.46 8.47 -9.03
N VAL A 51 1.45 7.59 -8.97
CA VAL A 51 2.58 7.71 -8.05
C VAL A 51 3.83 7.57 -8.91
N GLY A 52 4.51 8.68 -9.18
CA GLY A 52 5.68 8.66 -10.06
C GLY A 52 5.36 8.04 -11.41
N PRO A 53 6.06 6.98 -11.80
CA PRO A 53 5.81 6.32 -13.09
C PRO A 53 4.61 5.38 -13.10
N TYR A 54 3.97 5.18 -11.94
CA TYR A 54 2.89 4.20 -11.82
C TYR A 54 1.54 4.87 -11.96
N GLU A 55 0.79 4.49 -12.99
CA GLU A 55 -0.53 5.03 -13.24
C GLU A 55 -1.58 4.05 -12.76
N LEU A 56 -2.56 4.56 -12.00
CA LEU A 56 -3.60 3.72 -11.40
C LEU A 56 -4.90 3.86 -12.18
N SER A 57 -5.52 2.73 -12.47
CA SER A 57 -6.84 2.69 -13.11
C SER A 57 -7.84 2.09 -12.14
N TYR A 58 -9.10 2.49 -12.26
CA TYR A 58 -10.15 2.06 -11.35
C TYR A 58 -11.22 1.28 -12.11
N ASP A 59 -11.97 0.46 -11.39
CA ASP A 59 -13.08 -0.28 -12.00
C ASP A 59 -14.22 0.69 -12.34
N ARG A 60 -15.23 0.16 -12.99
CA ARG A 60 -16.35 0.94 -13.48
C ARG A 60 -17.05 1.77 -12.42
N LEU A 61 -17.19 1.19 -11.25
CA LEU A 61 -17.86 1.88 -10.15
C LEU A 61 -16.94 2.89 -9.47
N GLY A 62 -15.64 2.88 -9.83
CA GLY A 62 -14.70 3.87 -9.35
C GLY A 62 -14.15 3.66 -7.96
N SER A 63 -14.48 2.55 -7.32
CA SER A 63 -14.10 2.34 -5.94
C SER A 63 -12.85 1.50 -5.74
N ARG A 64 -12.52 0.64 -6.69
CA ARG A 64 -11.37 -0.26 -6.56
C ARG A 64 -10.37 -0.01 -7.67
N ILE A 65 -9.09 -0.11 -7.30
CA ILE A 65 -8.02 -0.04 -8.28
C ILE A 65 -8.03 -1.32 -9.08
N SER A 66 -8.19 -1.20 -10.40
CA SER A 66 -8.27 -2.36 -11.28
C SER A 66 -6.94 -2.70 -11.94
N ALA A 67 -6.04 -1.72 -12.04
CA ALA A 67 -4.75 -1.94 -12.69
C ALA A 67 -3.76 -0.87 -12.29
N VAL A 68 -2.48 -1.22 -12.36
CA VAL A 68 -1.36 -0.30 -12.20
C VAL A 68 -0.56 -0.41 -13.50
N GLY A 69 -0.71 0.61 -14.36
CA GLY A 69 -0.13 0.52 -15.69
C GLY A 69 -0.64 -0.71 -16.39
N SER A 70 0.27 -1.59 -16.80
CA SER A 70 -0.11 -2.85 -17.46
C SER A 70 -0.36 -3.99 -16.48
N TRP A 71 -0.14 -3.77 -15.18
CA TRP A 71 -0.34 -4.79 -14.15
C TRP A 71 -1.79 -4.84 -13.73
N PRO A 72 -2.50 -5.97 -13.93
CA PRO A 72 -3.86 -6.08 -13.41
C PRO A 72 -3.85 -6.28 -11.90
N CYS A 73 -4.87 -5.77 -11.24
CA CYS A 73 -5.11 -6.01 -9.82
C CYS A 73 -6.26 -6.99 -9.70
N GLU A 74 -6.06 -8.05 -8.93
CA GLU A 74 -7.07 -9.09 -8.77
C GLU A 74 -7.50 -9.17 -7.32
N TYR A 75 -8.79 -9.36 -7.12
CA TYR A 75 -9.39 -9.41 -5.80
C TYR A 75 -10.00 -10.80 -5.57
N ASP A 76 -10.29 -11.14 -4.33
CA ASP A 76 -10.91 -12.43 -4.03
C ASP A 76 -12.35 -12.46 -4.55
N MET A 77 -12.98 -13.61 -4.45
CA MET A 77 -14.31 -13.83 -5.01
C MET A 77 -15.37 -12.87 -4.50
N LEU A 78 -15.23 -12.46 -3.26
CA LEU A 78 -16.15 -11.51 -2.67
C LEU A 78 -15.79 -10.07 -3.04
N GLY A 79 -14.66 -9.87 -3.71
CA GLY A 79 -14.24 -8.56 -4.18
C GLY A 79 -13.68 -7.62 -3.14
N ALA A 80 -13.51 -8.08 -1.93
CA ALA A 80 -13.11 -7.23 -0.83
C ALA A 80 -11.60 -7.13 -0.63
N ARG A 81 -10.89 -8.23 -0.85
CA ARG A 81 -9.46 -8.28 -0.56
C ARG A 81 -8.64 -8.40 -1.82
N LEU A 82 -7.61 -7.59 -1.88
CA LEU A 82 -6.66 -7.62 -2.98
C LEU A 82 -5.83 -8.89 -2.88
N ARG A 83 -5.70 -9.61 -3.98
CA ARG A 83 -4.95 -10.85 -4.04
C ARG A 83 -3.72 -10.80 -4.91
N GLN A 84 -3.70 -9.91 -5.88
CA GLN A 84 -2.56 -9.83 -6.78
C GLN A 84 -2.45 -8.45 -7.42
N ILE A 85 -1.22 -7.95 -7.54
CA ILE A 85 -0.89 -6.73 -8.27
C ILE A 85 0.23 -7.13 -9.22
N GLY A 86 -0.10 -7.31 -10.51
CA GLY A 86 0.90 -7.73 -11.49
C GLY A 86 1.63 -8.98 -11.02
N PRO A 87 2.97 -8.92 -10.91
CA PRO A 87 3.75 -10.09 -10.49
C PRO A 87 3.73 -10.36 -8.99
N TYR A 88 3.09 -9.49 -8.20
CA TYR A 88 3.08 -9.62 -6.74
C TYR A 88 1.81 -10.31 -6.29
N ALA A 89 1.95 -11.53 -5.77
CA ALA A 89 0.84 -12.24 -5.15
C ALA A 89 0.78 -11.86 -3.67
N LEU A 90 -0.42 -11.62 -3.16
CA LEU A 90 -0.62 -11.26 -1.76
C LEU A 90 -1.22 -12.44 -1.01
N THR A 91 -0.73 -12.66 0.21
CA THR A 91 -1.37 -13.61 1.12
C THR A 91 -1.75 -12.86 2.39
N SER A 92 -2.76 -13.38 3.06
CA SER A 92 -3.24 -12.80 4.31
C SER A 92 -3.10 -13.83 5.42
N ASP A 93 -3.14 -13.39 6.67
CA ASP A 93 -3.12 -14.34 7.77
C ASP A 93 -4.43 -15.14 7.76
N HIS A 94 -4.49 -16.19 8.55
CA HIS A 94 -5.62 -17.13 8.47
C HIS A 94 -6.97 -16.52 8.87
N LEU A 95 -6.94 -15.38 9.54
CA LEU A 95 -8.16 -14.65 9.84
C LEU A 95 -8.52 -13.67 8.73
N GLY A 96 -7.61 -13.48 7.75
CA GLY A 96 -7.86 -12.64 6.60
C GLY A 96 -7.79 -11.16 6.85
N SER A 97 -7.42 -10.73 8.05
CA SER A 97 -7.45 -9.32 8.40
C SER A 97 -6.16 -8.57 8.08
N ARG A 98 -5.05 -9.27 7.97
CA ARG A 98 -3.75 -8.64 7.74
C ARG A 98 -3.04 -9.30 6.58
N VAL A 99 -2.39 -8.46 5.78
CA VAL A 99 -1.56 -8.97 4.69
C VAL A 99 -0.28 -9.55 5.29
N SER A 100 0.00 -10.82 4.96
CA SER A 100 1.19 -11.51 5.46
C SER A 100 2.37 -11.35 4.52
N THR A 101 2.15 -11.52 3.22
CA THR A 101 3.22 -11.41 2.24
C THR A 101 2.73 -10.70 0.99
N ILE A 102 3.67 -10.03 0.31
CA ILE A 102 3.45 -9.48 -1.02
C ILE A 102 4.67 -9.92 -1.84
N GLY A 103 4.47 -10.91 -2.71
CA GLY A 103 5.58 -11.49 -3.44
C GLY A 103 6.61 -12.04 -2.46
N HIS A 104 7.86 -11.58 -2.59
CA HIS A 104 8.95 -12.02 -1.71
C HIS A 104 9.03 -11.21 -0.41
N LEU A 105 8.12 -10.27 -0.20
CA LEU A 105 8.13 -9.40 0.98
C LEU A 105 7.27 -10.03 2.06
N ALA A 106 7.84 -10.24 3.25
CA ALA A 106 7.10 -10.78 4.38
C ALA A 106 6.89 -9.67 5.40
N PHE A 107 5.66 -9.48 5.83
CA PHE A 107 5.30 -8.38 6.72
C PHE A 107 5.35 -8.83 8.17
N GLU A 108 5.91 -7.97 9.01
CA GLU A 108 5.97 -8.18 10.44
C GLU A 108 5.04 -7.16 11.11
N TYR A 109 4.20 -7.63 12.03
CA TYR A 109 3.27 -6.78 12.76
C TYR A 109 3.67 -6.73 14.22
N ASP A 110 3.35 -5.65 14.91
CA ASP A 110 3.57 -5.59 16.34
C ASP A 110 2.53 -6.49 17.03
N ARG A 111 2.77 -6.78 18.29
CA ARG A 111 1.99 -7.77 19.04
C ARG A 111 0.50 -7.55 19.05
N LEU A 112 0.10 -6.31 19.25
CA LEU A 112 -1.30 -5.96 19.39
C LEU A 112 -1.81 -5.24 18.16
N GLY A 113 -0.91 -4.98 17.21
CA GLY A 113 -1.18 -4.03 16.16
C GLY A 113 -1.82 -4.60 14.93
N SER A 114 -2.52 -3.72 14.26
CA SER A 114 -3.06 -3.97 12.94
C SER A 114 -2.15 -3.37 11.86
N ARG A 115 -1.05 -2.72 12.25
CA ARG A 115 -0.13 -2.10 11.31
C ARG A 115 1.18 -2.84 11.26
N ALA A 116 1.70 -3.00 10.05
CA ALA A 116 2.99 -3.63 9.86
C ALA A 116 4.10 -2.71 10.37
N CYS A 117 5.03 -3.24 11.11
CA CYS A 117 6.17 -2.47 11.61
C CYS A 117 7.44 -2.72 10.80
N ALA A 118 7.47 -3.76 10.00
CA ALA A 118 8.64 -4.07 9.19
C ALA A 118 8.27 -4.99 8.05
N VAL A 119 9.17 -5.03 7.07
CA VAL A 119 9.10 -5.95 5.93
C VAL A 119 10.42 -6.70 5.90
N HIS A 120 10.35 -8.01 5.71
CA HIS A 120 11.53 -8.86 5.61
C HIS A 120 11.74 -9.29 4.17
N LEU A 121 12.99 -9.17 3.72
CA LEU A 121 13.42 -9.63 2.41
C LEU A 121 14.19 -10.92 2.54
N PRO A 122 14.15 -11.79 1.50
CA PRO A 122 15.03 -12.98 1.49
C PRO A 122 16.49 -12.57 1.58
N PRO A 123 17.34 -13.43 2.15
CA PRO A 123 18.76 -13.09 2.33
C PRO A 123 19.50 -12.75 1.03
N GLU A 124 19.09 -13.35 -0.08
CA GLU A 124 19.74 -13.12 -1.37
C GLU A 124 19.35 -11.82 -2.04
N VAL A 125 18.36 -11.10 -1.49
CA VAL A 125 17.89 -9.84 -2.05
C VAL A 125 18.56 -8.70 -1.30
N PRO A 126 19.31 -7.82 -1.98
CA PRO A 126 20.12 -6.80 -1.28
C PRO A 126 19.32 -5.62 -0.72
N GLY A 127 18.09 -5.41 -1.17
CA GLY A 127 17.27 -4.31 -0.68
C GLY A 127 15.97 -4.20 -1.45
N LEU A 128 15.17 -3.21 -1.11
CA LEU A 128 13.89 -2.99 -1.78
C LEU A 128 14.13 -2.39 -3.17
N SER A 129 13.45 -2.95 -4.16
CA SER A 129 13.41 -2.34 -5.49
C SER A 129 12.40 -1.20 -5.48
N ALA A 130 12.41 -0.39 -6.54
CA ALA A 130 11.41 0.66 -6.71
C ALA A 130 10.00 0.08 -6.73
N HIS A 131 9.82 -1.04 -7.43
CA HIS A 131 8.52 -1.72 -7.47
C HIS A 131 8.09 -2.17 -6.08
N ASP A 132 9.03 -2.70 -5.29
CA ASP A 132 8.73 -3.15 -3.92
C ASP A 132 8.21 -1.98 -3.08
N VAL A 133 8.89 -0.84 -3.14
CA VAL A 133 8.49 0.34 -2.38
C VAL A 133 7.09 0.79 -2.79
N PHE A 134 6.85 0.86 -4.10
CA PHE A 134 5.54 1.27 -4.59
C PHE A 134 4.44 0.32 -4.13
N VAL A 135 4.67 -0.99 -4.22
CA VAL A 135 3.66 -1.98 -3.86
C VAL A 135 3.36 -1.92 -2.36
N ILE A 136 4.38 -1.75 -1.51
CA ILE A 136 4.16 -1.58 -0.07
C ILE A 136 3.27 -0.36 0.19
N PHE A 137 3.61 0.77 -0.43
CA PHE A 137 2.82 1.98 -0.28
C PHE A 137 1.38 1.77 -0.75
N LEU A 138 1.21 1.16 -1.92
CA LEU A 138 -0.12 0.99 -2.52
C LEU A 138 -1.01 0.10 -1.66
N VAL A 139 -0.47 -1.01 -1.16
CA VAL A 139 -1.25 -1.90 -0.32
C VAL A 139 -1.67 -1.19 0.97
N HIS A 140 -0.75 -0.43 1.57
CA HIS A 140 -1.11 0.35 2.74
C HIS A 140 -2.24 1.34 2.42
N HIS A 141 -2.14 2.01 1.29
CA HIS A 141 -3.15 2.97 0.85
C HIS A 141 -4.52 2.29 0.70
N ILE A 142 -4.55 1.14 0.04
CA ILE A 142 -5.80 0.40 -0.17
C ILE A 142 -6.41 -0.04 1.16
N VAL A 143 -5.59 -0.55 2.06
CA VAL A 143 -6.07 -1.00 3.37
C VAL A 143 -6.63 0.16 4.17
N GLU A 144 -5.95 1.31 4.16
CA GLU A 144 -6.43 2.49 4.89
C GLU A 144 -7.73 3.03 4.30
N GLN A 145 -7.85 3.02 2.98
CA GLN A 145 -9.09 3.45 2.33
C GLN A 145 -10.26 2.56 2.75
N ALA A 146 -10.04 1.26 2.78
CA ALA A 146 -11.08 0.31 3.19
C ALA A 146 -11.48 0.53 4.65
N ARG A 147 -10.49 0.80 5.50
CA ARG A 147 -10.71 1.04 6.92
C ARG A 147 -11.53 2.30 7.14
N GLN A 148 -11.22 3.35 6.40
CA GLN A 148 -11.96 4.61 6.49
C GLN A 148 -13.40 4.45 6.03
N ARG A 149 -13.62 3.68 4.98
CA ARG A 149 -14.99 3.43 4.51
C ARG A 149 -15.79 2.65 5.54
N ALA A 150 -15.18 1.65 6.17
CA ALA A 150 -15.84 0.88 7.21
C ALA A 150 -16.19 1.76 8.40
N ALA A 151 -15.33 2.70 8.76
CA ALA A 151 -15.57 3.59 9.89
C ALA A 151 -16.73 4.56 9.64
N ARG A 152 -17.01 4.85 8.37
CA ARG A 152 -18.11 5.76 8.01
C ARG A 152 -19.47 5.06 7.90
N SER A 153 -19.45 3.74 7.90
CA SER A 153 -20.69 2.95 7.75
C SER A 153 -21.48 2.81 9.08
#